data_0f604bef263d21ee2ba930db64eabf8b
#
_entry.id   0f604bef263d21ee2ba930db64eabf8b
#
_cell.length_a   1.000
_cell.length_b   1.000
_cell.length_c   1.000
_cell.angle_alpha   90.00
_cell.angle_beta   90.00
_cell.angle_gamma   90.00
#
_symmetry.space_group_name_H-M   'P 1'
#
loop_
_entity.id
_entity.type
_entity.pdbx_description
1 polymer ?
#
loop_
_entity_poly.entity_id
_entity_poly.type
_entity_poly.pdbx_seq_one_letter_code
_entity_poly.pdbx_strand_id
1 'polypeptide(L)'
;YDGVFGIWYGKGPGVDRCADVFKHANMAGTSKHGGVIAIAGDDHISKSSTAAHQSDHIFKACGTPVFFPSSVQEILDMGLHAFAMSRFSGVWSGMKTIQEVVESSSSISVDPDRVKIILPEDFAMPPGGLHIRWPDAPLEQEARLMDYKWYAALAYIRANKLNYNVIEGKQDRFGIIASGKAYNDMRQALVDLGLDDDTCRSLGIRVHKVNVVWPLEATITRDFAQGLQEILVVEEKRQVIEYQLKEELYNWRADVRPNVLGKFDEVPGDNSGGEWSMPNPSQNWLLRPKADLTPALIAKAIAKRLKKLGVPEHVVQRMDARLAIIEARERALAETQMDPSGDRTPWFCSGCPHN
;
A
#
# COMPACT_ATOMS: atom_id res chain seq x y z
N TYR A 1 -22.63 25.64 -8.80
CA TYR A 1 -21.68 25.57 -7.68
C TYR A 1 -20.28 25.44 -8.25
N ASP A 2 -19.40 26.42 -7.93
CA ASP A 2 -18.05 26.49 -8.52
C ASP A 2 -17.11 25.45 -7.95
N GLY A 3 -17.44 24.88 -6.77
CA GLY A 3 -16.68 23.86 -6.09
C GLY A 3 -15.55 24.41 -5.22
N VAL A 4 -15.17 23.62 -4.23
CA VAL A 4 -14.07 23.90 -3.32
C VAL A 4 -13.18 22.67 -3.18
N PHE A 5 -11.93 22.87 -2.78
CA PHE A 5 -11.08 21.80 -2.30
C PHE A 5 -11.37 21.56 -0.83
N GLY A 6 -11.66 20.30 -0.49
CA GLY A 6 -11.93 19.88 0.87
C GLY A 6 -10.87 18.89 1.36
N ILE A 7 -10.43 19.06 2.59
CA ILE A 7 -9.59 18.10 3.29
C ILE A 7 -10.30 17.74 4.59
N TRP A 8 -10.64 16.47 4.74
CA TRP A 8 -10.94 15.87 6.02
C TRP A 8 -9.67 15.20 6.55
N TYR A 9 -9.38 15.32 7.81
CA TYR A 9 -8.28 14.58 8.43
C TYR A 9 -8.67 14.09 9.82
N GLY A 10 -8.15 12.91 10.16
CA GLY A 10 -8.40 12.30 11.46
C GLY A 10 -7.52 11.09 11.70
N LYS A 11 -7.50 10.68 12.96
CA LYS A 11 -6.89 9.44 13.39
C LYS A 11 -7.74 8.24 12.93
N GLY A 12 -7.17 7.03 12.88
CA GLY A 12 -7.88 5.80 12.54
C GLY A 12 -9.26 5.65 13.18
N PRO A 13 -9.44 5.85 14.53
CA PRO A 13 -10.76 5.83 15.16
C PRO A 13 -11.75 6.89 14.63
N GLY A 14 -11.24 8.00 14.11
CA GLY A 14 -12.07 9.01 13.45
C GLY A 14 -12.60 8.48 12.10
N VAL A 15 -11.76 7.78 11.33
CA VAL A 15 -12.18 7.11 10.09
C VAL A 15 -13.28 6.08 10.38
N ASP A 16 -13.09 5.23 11.40
CA ASP A 16 -14.07 4.22 11.81
C ASP A 16 -15.44 4.83 12.11
N ARG A 17 -15.45 5.95 12.85
CA ARG A 17 -16.69 6.63 13.24
C ARG A 17 -17.36 7.39 12.09
N CYS A 18 -16.59 7.79 11.07
CA CYS A 18 -17.07 8.51 9.91
C CYS A 18 -17.45 7.59 8.73
N ALA A 19 -17.34 6.28 8.85
CA ALA A 19 -17.52 5.34 7.74
C ALA A 19 -18.87 5.52 7.01
N ASP A 20 -19.96 5.72 7.74
CA ASP A 20 -21.28 5.98 7.15
C ASP A 20 -21.30 7.30 6.37
N VAL A 21 -20.76 8.36 6.97
CA VAL A 21 -20.67 9.67 6.31
C VAL A 21 -19.80 9.60 5.07
N PHE A 22 -18.70 8.87 5.11
CA PHE A 22 -17.82 8.68 3.94
C PHE A 22 -18.55 7.94 2.80
N LYS A 23 -19.36 6.91 3.12
CA LYS A 23 -20.17 6.23 2.11
C LYS A 23 -21.14 7.20 1.42
N HIS A 24 -21.90 7.93 2.19
CA HIS A 24 -22.84 8.92 1.66
C HIS A 24 -22.14 10.00 0.84
N ALA A 25 -21.05 10.55 1.35
CA ALA A 25 -20.27 11.57 0.67
C ALA A 25 -19.66 11.07 -0.64
N ASN A 26 -19.12 9.85 -0.65
CA ASN A 26 -18.51 9.25 -1.82
C ASN A 26 -19.56 8.85 -2.87
N MET A 27 -20.73 8.37 -2.46
CA MET A 27 -21.85 8.09 -3.36
C MET A 27 -22.36 9.39 -4.01
N ALA A 28 -22.59 10.44 -3.24
CA ALA A 28 -22.97 11.75 -3.73
C ALA A 28 -21.88 12.33 -4.65
N GLY A 29 -20.64 12.25 -4.23
CA GLY A 29 -19.47 12.66 -5.02
C GLY A 29 -18.99 14.07 -4.76
N THR A 30 -18.24 14.60 -5.71
CA THR A 30 -17.59 15.92 -5.65
C THR A 30 -18.11 16.85 -6.74
N SER A 31 -17.91 18.15 -6.59
CA SER A 31 -18.26 19.12 -7.62
C SER A 31 -17.25 19.13 -8.77
N LYS A 32 -17.69 19.63 -9.92
CA LYS A 32 -16.90 19.66 -11.17
C LYS A 32 -15.53 20.37 -11.01
N HIS A 33 -15.46 21.39 -10.18
CA HIS A 33 -14.26 22.22 -10.00
C HIS A 33 -13.65 22.08 -8.60
N GLY A 34 -14.18 21.13 -7.80
CA GLY A 34 -13.67 20.81 -6.47
C GLY A 34 -12.80 19.56 -6.44
N GLY A 35 -12.72 18.98 -5.28
CA GLY A 35 -12.05 17.72 -4.99
C GLY A 35 -11.95 17.52 -3.49
N VAL A 36 -11.98 16.28 -3.01
CA VAL A 36 -11.94 15.99 -1.58
C VAL A 36 -10.93 14.89 -1.29
N ILE A 37 -10.11 15.13 -0.28
CA ILE A 37 -9.18 14.15 0.28
C ILE A 37 -9.58 13.86 1.72
N ALA A 38 -9.69 12.59 2.08
CA ALA A 38 -9.81 12.12 3.45
C ALA A 38 -8.46 11.54 3.92
N ILE A 39 -7.79 12.23 4.84
CA ILE A 39 -6.47 11.84 5.34
C ILE A 39 -6.64 11.07 6.66
N ALA A 40 -6.22 9.81 6.66
CA ALA A 40 -6.19 8.96 7.85
C ALA A 40 -4.78 8.91 8.45
N GLY A 41 -4.64 9.33 9.70
CA GLY A 41 -3.42 9.13 10.50
C GLY A 41 -3.49 7.77 11.20
N ASP A 42 -2.95 6.71 10.57
CA ASP A 42 -2.93 5.38 11.14
C ASP A 42 -1.79 5.20 12.14
N ASP A 43 -2.06 4.41 13.17
CA ASP A 43 -1.11 4.03 14.20
C ASP A 43 -0.98 2.50 14.24
N HIS A 44 -0.10 1.97 13.40
CA HIS A 44 0.06 0.52 13.19
C HIS A 44 0.52 -0.24 14.42
N ILE A 45 1.15 0.43 15.37
CA ILE A 45 1.74 -0.18 16.58
C ILE A 45 1.19 0.38 17.89
N SER A 46 0.11 1.14 17.83
CA SER A 46 -0.58 1.70 19.00
C SER A 46 0.30 2.59 19.89
N LYS A 47 1.19 3.40 19.31
CA LYS A 47 2.02 4.34 20.09
C LYS A 47 1.20 5.39 20.82
N SER A 48 0.11 5.85 20.21
CA SER A 48 -0.79 6.86 20.77
C SER A 48 -2.27 6.48 20.68
N SER A 49 -2.59 5.28 20.23
CA SER A 49 -3.93 4.71 20.14
C SER A 49 -4.09 3.55 21.09
N THR A 50 -5.29 3.31 21.59
CA THR A 50 -5.63 2.14 22.42
C THR A 50 -5.66 0.83 21.61
N ALA A 51 -5.76 0.92 20.29
CA ALA A 51 -5.70 -0.22 19.36
C ALA A 51 -4.89 0.15 18.12
N ALA A 52 -4.21 -0.84 17.56
CA ALA A 52 -3.53 -0.68 16.29
C ALA A 52 -4.55 -0.51 15.15
N HIS A 53 -4.37 0.51 14.31
CA HIS A 53 -5.32 0.85 13.25
C HIS A 53 -4.79 0.54 11.87
N GLN A 54 -5.74 0.23 10.97
CA GLN A 54 -5.54 0.07 9.54
C GLN A 54 -6.78 0.57 8.81
N SER A 55 -6.76 1.80 8.35
CA SER A 55 -7.91 2.48 7.75
C SER A 55 -8.23 2.05 6.31
N ASP A 56 -7.32 1.37 5.62
CA ASP A 56 -7.51 0.92 4.23
C ASP A 56 -8.83 0.17 4.02
N HIS A 57 -9.17 -0.74 4.95
CA HIS A 57 -10.36 -1.57 4.85
C HIS A 57 -11.66 -0.77 4.99
N ILE A 58 -11.64 0.29 5.81
CA ILE A 58 -12.78 1.19 5.95
C ILE A 58 -12.96 2.03 4.69
N PHE A 59 -11.89 2.62 4.17
CA PHE A 59 -11.94 3.34 2.90
C PHE A 59 -12.41 2.46 1.75
N LYS A 60 -11.91 1.22 1.65
CA LYS A 60 -12.40 0.24 0.67
C LYS A 60 -13.89 -0.01 0.84
N ALA A 61 -14.38 -0.22 2.07
CA ALA A 61 -15.81 -0.42 2.36
C ALA A 61 -16.67 0.81 2.02
N CYS A 62 -16.07 2.01 2.03
CA CYS A 62 -16.73 3.25 1.61
C CYS A 62 -16.58 3.53 0.09
N GLY A 63 -15.90 2.66 -0.64
CA GLY A 63 -15.65 2.85 -2.07
C GLY A 63 -14.67 3.98 -2.40
N THR A 64 -13.83 4.36 -1.44
CA THR A 64 -12.90 5.49 -1.55
C THR A 64 -11.49 4.99 -1.93
N PRO A 65 -10.94 5.36 -3.09
CA PRO A 65 -9.56 5.02 -3.49
C PRO A 65 -8.54 5.51 -2.45
N VAL A 66 -7.50 4.71 -2.20
CA VAL A 66 -6.56 4.96 -1.10
C VAL A 66 -5.14 5.17 -1.62
N PHE A 67 -4.62 6.35 -1.40
CA PHE A 67 -3.21 6.69 -1.58
C PHE A 67 -2.41 6.35 -0.32
N PHE A 68 -1.19 5.84 -0.50
CA PHE A 68 -0.30 5.56 0.63
C PHE A 68 1.12 6.05 0.34
N PRO A 69 1.44 7.33 0.68
CA PRO A 69 2.76 7.91 0.47
C PRO A 69 3.82 7.27 1.36
N SER A 70 5.05 7.19 0.85
CA SER A 70 6.23 6.68 1.56
C SER A 70 7.19 7.77 2.04
N SER A 71 6.95 9.03 1.68
CA SER A 71 7.81 10.16 2.05
C SER A 71 7.03 11.47 2.16
N VAL A 72 7.66 12.48 2.75
CA VAL A 72 7.11 13.85 2.84
C VAL A 72 6.84 14.44 1.46
N GLN A 73 7.76 14.24 0.49
CA GLN A 73 7.56 14.69 -0.89
C GLN A 73 6.32 14.02 -1.51
N GLU A 74 6.15 12.74 -1.28
CA GLU A 74 5.01 12.01 -1.83
C GLU A 74 3.67 12.42 -1.21
N ILE A 75 3.63 12.88 0.04
CA ILE A 75 2.41 13.46 0.62
C ILE A 75 1.93 14.63 -0.24
N LEU A 76 2.85 15.51 -0.67
CA LEU A 76 2.50 16.65 -1.52
C LEU A 76 2.11 16.21 -2.93
N ASP A 77 2.93 15.38 -3.56
CA ASP A 77 2.74 14.98 -4.96
C ASP A 77 1.48 14.13 -5.14
N MET A 78 1.28 13.16 -4.25
CA MET A 78 0.05 12.35 -4.23
C MET A 78 -1.17 13.17 -3.80
N GLY A 79 -1.00 14.20 -2.97
CA GLY A 79 -2.07 15.14 -2.62
C GLY A 79 -2.61 15.86 -3.86
N LEU A 80 -1.74 16.31 -4.76
CA LEU A 80 -2.14 16.91 -6.03
C LEU A 80 -2.87 15.90 -6.93
N HIS A 81 -2.35 14.67 -7.02
CA HIS A 81 -3.02 13.60 -7.76
C HIS A 81 -4.36 13.20 -7.12
N ALA A 82 -4.45 13.14 -5.81
CA ALA A 82 -5.66 12.79 -5.09
C ALA A 82 -6.79 13.80 -5.35
N PHE A 83 -6.49 15.11 -5.33
CA PHE A 83 -7.45 16.15 -5.73
C PHE A 83 -7.85 16.03 -7.19
N ALA A 84 -6.89 15.84 -8.09
CA ALA A 84 -7.15 15.74 -9.51
C ALA A 84 -7.97 14.48 -9.85
N MET A 85 -7.67 13.34 -9.22
CA MET A 85 -8.44 12.11 -9.35
C MET A 85 -9.87 12.29 -8.82
N SER A 86 -10.02 12.90 -7.65
CA SER A 86 -11.33 13.22 -7.06
C SER A 86 -12.18 14.09 -8.00
N ARG A 87 -11.57 15.13 -8.58
CA ARG A 87 -12.24 16.00 -9.54
C ARG A 87 -12.63 15.27 -10.82
N PHE A 88 -11.76 14.42 -11.35
CA PHE A 88 -12.01 13.71 -12.59
C PHE A 88 -13.08 12.62 -12.43
N SER A 89 -12.99 11.83 -11.40
CA SER A 89 -13.83 10.65 -11.20
C SER A 89 -15.09 10.90 -10.37
N GLY A 90 -15.15 12.02 -9.65
CA GLY A 90 -16.27 12.32 -8.75
C GLY A 90 -16.25 11.53 -7.44
N VAL A 91 -15.21 10.74 -7.14
CA VAL A 91 -15.05 10.06 -5.85
C VAL A 91 -14.31 10.95 -4.86
N TRP A 92 -14.44 10.66 -3.59
CA TRP A 92 -13.48 11.11 -2.58
C TRP A 92 -12.21 10.29 -2.69
N SER A 93 -11.06 10.90 -2.44
CA SER A 93 -9.78 10.22 -2.38
C SER A 93 -9.35 10.05 -0.92
N GLY A 94 -9.03 8.84 -0.51
CA GLY A 94 -8.40 8.55 0.77
C GLY A 94 -6.88 8.68 0.69
N MET A 95 -6.25 9.16 1.74
CA MET A 95 -4.80 9.12 1.89
C MET A 95 -4.47 8.58 3.27
N LYS A 96 -3.85 7.41 3.29
CA LYS A 96 -3.34 6.85 4.54
C LYS A 96 -1.96 7.43 4.81
N THR A 97 -1.76 7.95 6.00
CA THR A 97 -0.46 8.38 6.51
C THR A 97 -0.16 7.64 7.82
N ILE A 98 1.10 7.46 8.12
CA ILE A 98 1.56 6.84 9.36
C ILE A 98 2.60 7.72 10.03
N GLN A 99 2.82 7.50 11.32
CA GLN A 99 3.70 8.32 12.15
C GLN A 99 5.09 8.47 11.54
N GLU A 100 5.69 7.40 11.07
CA GLU A 100 7.05 7.38 10.53
C GLU A 100 7.24 8.30 9.31
N VAL A 101 6.17 8.56 8.57
CA VAL A 101 6.20 9.47 7.41
C VAL A 101 5.85 10.90 7.82
N VAL A 102 4.81 11.11 8.64
CA VAL A 102 4.34 12.47 8.98
C VAL A 102 5.19 13.17 10.03
N GLU A 103 5.92 12.44 10.87
CA GLU A 103 6.86 13.01 11.82
C GLU A 103 8.28 13.16 11.26
N SER A 104 8.53 12.68 10.04
CA SER A 104 9.81 12.89 9.37
C SER A 104 9.93 14.29 8.81
N SER A 105 11.16 14.79 8.69
CA SER A 105 11.50 16.06 8.08
C SER A 105 12.40 15.84 6.89
N SER A 106 12.15 16.53 5.79
CA SER A 106 12.95 16.42 4.58
C SER A 106 12.96 17.74 3.80
N SER A 107 14.00 17.94 3.00
CA SER A 107 13.96 18.95 1.95
C SER A 107 13.08 18.44 0.80
N ILE A 108 12.17 19.30 0.34
CA ILE A 108 11.19 18.97 -0.69
C ILE A 108 11.27 19.95 -1.86
N SER A 109 10.90 19.49 -3.04
CA SER A 109 10.66 20.35 -4.19
C SER A 109 9.22 20.88 -4.14
N VAL A 110 9.08 22.20 -4.28
CA VAL A 110 7.77 22.87 -4.36
C VAL A 110 7.52 23.48 -5.73
N ASP A 111 8.32 23.11 -6.74
CA ASP A 111 8.12 23.54 -8.11
C ASP A 111 6.68 23.19 -8.56
N PRO A 112 5.86 24.17 -8.99
CA PRO A 112 4.48 23.93 -9.42
C PRO A 112 4.39 23.01 -10.64
N ASP A 113 5.43 22.95 -11.46
CA ASP A 113 5.45 22.16 -12.69
C ASP A 113 6.01 20.73 -12.51
N ARG A 114 6.42 20.36 -11.28
CA ARG A 114 7.01 19.04 -10.99
C ARG A 114 6.01 17.88 -11.14
N VAL A 115 4.73 18.12 -10.87
CA VAL A 115 3.66 17.12 -10.99
C VAL A 115 2.82 17.43 -12.22
N LYS A 116 2.89 16.56 -13.22
CA LYS A 116 2.06 16.66 -14.42
C LYS A 116 0.83 15.78 -14.25
N ILE A 117 -0.34 16.38 -14.34
CA ILE A 117 -1.62 15.68 -14.27
C ILE A 117 -2.10 15.38 -15.67
N ILE A 118 -2.25 14.10 -15.98
CA ILE A 118 -2.73 13.61 -17.28
C ILE A 118 -4.16 13.14 -17.10
N LEU A 119 -5.08 13.71 -17.85
CA LEU A 119 -6.46 13.23 -17.89
C LEU A 119 -6.55 11.99 -18.79
N PRO A 120 -7.26 10.94 -18.37
CA PRO A 120 -7.41 9.73 -19.16
C PRO A 120 -8.14 10.00 -20.50
N GLU A 121 -7.64 9.41 -21.57
CA GLU A 121 -8.26 9.39 -22.89
C GLU A 121 -9.04 8.10 -23.16
N ASP A 122 -8.78 7.05 -22.39
CA ASP A 122 -9.34 5.70 -22.53
C ASP A 122 -10.57 5.45 -21.63
N PHE A 123 -11.18 6.52 -21.11
CA PHE A 123 -12.40 6.45 -20.31
C PHE A 123 -13.53 7.27 -20.96
N ALA A 124 -14.61 6.58 -21.33
CA ALA A 124 -15.81 7.23 -21.87
C ALA A 124 -16.67 7.82 -20.74
N MET A 125 -16.67 9.14 -20.64
CA MET A 125 -17.48 9.85 -19.65
C MET A 125 -18.99 9.61 -19.91
N PRO A 126 -19.77 9.13 -18.92
CA PRO A 126 -21.19 8.92 -19.10
C PRO A 126 -21.97 10.25 -19.26
N PRO A 127 -23.16 10.23 -19.86
CA PRO A 127 -24.02 11.40 -19.95
C PRO A 127 -24.27 12.05 -18.59
N GLY A 128 -24.12 13.36 -18.52
CA GLY A 128 -24.24 14.12 -17.26
C GLY A 128 -23.03 14.08 -16.34
N GLY A 129 -21.94 13.39 -16.72
CA GLY A 129 -20.69 13.34 -15.97
C GLY A 129 -20.77 12.53 -14.67
N LEU A 130 -19.73 12.65 -13.81
CA LEU A 130 -19.55 11.88 -12.59
C LEU A 130 -19.64 12.71 -11.30
N HIS A 131 -19.87 14.01 -11.43
CA HIS A 131 -19.94 14.93 -10.31
C HIS A 131 -21.27 14.84 -9.57
N ILE A 132 -21.33 15.46 -8.40
CA ILE A 132 -22.54 15.52 -7.59
C ILE A 132 -23.71 16.03 -8.41
N ARG A 133 -24.80 15.29 -8.33
CA ARG A 133 -26.08 15.62 -8.95
C ARG A 133 -27.16 15.59 -7.88
N TRP A 134 -27.93 16.64 -7.81
CA TRP A 134 -29.01 16.74 -6.88
C TRP A 134 -30.34 16.96 -7.63
N PRO A 135 -31.38 16.17 -7.36
CA PRO A 135 -31.52 15.15 -6.30
C PRO A 135 -31.52 13.71 -6.85
N ASP A 136 -30.36 13.17 -7.21
CA ASP A 136 -30.29 11.76 -7.63
C ASP A 136 -30.75 10.84 -6.50
N ALA A 137 -31.54 9.82 -6.84
CA ALA A 137 -31.96 8.79 -5.89
C ALA A 137 -30.76 7.95 -5.41
N PRO A 138 -30.79 7.38 -4.18
CA PRO A 138 -29.66 6.61 -3.65
C PRO A 138 -29.16 5.48 -4.54
N LEU A 139 -30.04 4.71 -5.18
CA LEU A 139 -29.65 3.63 -6.10
C LEU A 139 -29.05 4.14 -7.43
N GLU A 140 -29.43 5.34 -7.86
CA GLU A 140 -28.78 5.98 -9.01
C GLU A 140 -27.37 6.45 -8.68
N GLN A 141 -27.14 6.95 -7.46
CA GLN A 141 -25.83 7.31 -6.96
C GLN A 141 -24.94 6.07 -6.83
N GLU A 142 -25.47 4.96 -6.30
CA GLU A 142 -24.76 3.68 -6.18
C GLU A 142 -24.37 3.14 -7.56
N ALA A 143 -25.31 3.07 -8.50
CA ALA A 143 -25.03 2.62 -9.88
C ALA A 143 -23.95 3.48 -10.53
N ARG A 144 -24.01 4.80 -10.36
CA ARG A 144 -22.99 5.70 -10.90
C ARG A 144 -21.62 5.50 -10.26
N LEU A 145 -21.57 5.20 -8.97
CA LEU A 145 -20.31 4.88 -8.27
C LEU A 145 -19.71 3.58 -8.81
N MET A 146 -20.50 2.51 -8.87
CA MET A 146 -20.05 1.17 -9.22
C MET A 146 -19.80 0.97 -10.70
N ASP A 147 -20.63 1.54 -11.57
CA ASP A 147 -20.52 1.33 -13.01
C ASP A 147 -19.52 2.29 -13.67
N TYR A 148 -19.21 3.44 -13.05
CA TYR A 148 -18.41 4.48 -13.73
C TYR A 148 -17.32 5.10 -12.86
N LYS A 149 -17.61 5.56 -11.62
CA LYS A 149 -16.64 6.38 -10.87
C LYS A 149 -15.38 5.61 -10.51
N TRP A 150 -15.49 4.35 -10.13
CA TRP A 150 -14.31 3.51 -9.82
C TRP A 150 -13.48 3.25 -11.08
N TYR A 151 -14.11 3.03 -12.22
CA TYR A 151 -13.40 2.85 -13.49
C TYR A 151 -12.73 4.13 -13.98
N ALA A 152 -13.33 5.28 -13.73
CA ALA A 152 -12.68 6.57 -13.96
C ALA A 152 -11.45 6.77 -13.07
N ALA A 153 -11.53 6.39 -11.79
CA ALA A 153 -10.36 6.43 -10.89
C ALA A 153 -9.26 5.46 -11.36
N LEU A 154 -9.61 4.24 -11.79
CA LEU A 154 -8.64 3.28 -12.36
C LEU A 154 -7.98 3.82 -13.63
N ALA A 155 -8.76 4.42 -14.54
CA ALA A 155 -8.21 5.07 -15.74
C ALA A 155 -7.25 6.21 -15.37
N TYR A 156 -7.58 6.99 -14.33
CA TYR A 156 -6.70 8.05 -13.82
C TYR A 156 -5.38 7.49 -13.27
N ILE A 157 -5.43 6.40 -12.49
CA ILE A 157 -4.24 5.72 -11.95
C ILE A 157 -3.34 5.25 -13.11
N ARG A 158 -3.93 4.66 -14.14
CA ARG A 158 -3.22 4.16 -15.33
C ARG A 158 -2.58 5.28 -16.14
N ALA A 159 -3.35 6.33 -16.47
CA ALA A 159 -2.86 7.46 -17.26
C ALA A 159 -1.67 8.18 -16.59
N ASN A 160 -1.71 8.30 -15.26
CA ASN A 160 -0.66 8.97 -14.49
C ASN A 160 0.41 8.01 -13.95
N LYS A 161 0.34 6.72 -14.27
CA LYS A 161 1.31 5.69 -13.84
C LYS A 161 1.59 5.76 -12.34
N LEU A 162 0.53 5.86 -11.54
CA LEU A 162 0.68 6.04 -10.08
C LEU A 162 1.25 4.80 -9.41
N ASN A 163 1.07 3.62 -10.00
CA ASN A 163 1.75 2.39 -9.60
C ASN A 163 2.72 2.02 -10.73
N TYR A 164 3.98 1.69 -10.39
CA TYR A 164 5.02 1.53 -11.41
C TYR A 164 6.19 0.66 -10.97
N ASN A 165 6.94 0.11 -11.95
CA ASN A 165 8.17 -0.61 -11.69
C ASN A 165 9.32 0.36 -11.39
N VAL A 166 10.00 0.16 -10.27
CA VAL A 166 11.18 0.92 -9.84
C VAL A 166 12.46 0.24 -10.31
N ILE A 167 12.46 -1.10 -10.25
CA ILE A 167 13.52 -1.95 -10.76
C ILE A 167 12.89 -2.92 -11.73
N GLU A 168 13.47 -3.03 -12.91
CA GLU A 168 13.04 -3.95 -13.95
C GLU A 168 14.24 -4.36 -14.80
N GLY A 169 14.32 -5.64 -15.12
CA GLY A 169 15.32 -6.25 -15.97
C GLY A 169 14.72 -6.94 -17.19
N LYS A 170 15.56 -7.60 -17.99
CA LYS A 170 15.11 -8.28 -19.21
C LYS A 170 14.54 -9.68 -18.97
N GLN A 171 14.89 -10.32 -17.88
CA GLN A 171 14.54 -11.73 -17.56
C GLN A 171 14.13 -11.85 -16.10
N ASP A 172 13.17 -11.02 -15.72
CA ASP A 172 12.67 -11.01 -14.34
C ASP A 172 11.86 -12.28 -14.06
N ARG A 173 12.08 -12.83 -12.86
CA ARG A 173 11.40 -14.03 -12.37
C ARG A 173 10.86 -13.90 -10.96
N PHE A 174 11.36 -12.93 -10.20
CA PHE A 174 10.91 -12.65 -8.84
C PHE A 174 10.42 -11.21 -8.75
N GLY A 175 9.15 -11.02 -8.42
CA GLY A 175 8.53 -9.72 -8.18
C GLY A 175 8.50 -9.38 -6.70
N ILE A 176 8.75 -8.13 -6.36
CA ILE A 176 8.48 -7.59 -5.03
C ILE A 176 7.54 -6.39 -5.23
N ILE A 177 6.39 -6.42 -4.59
CA ILE A 177 5.40 -5.35 -4.64
C ILE A 177 5.18 -4.75 -3.25
N ALA A 178 5.28 -3.42 -3.11
CA ALA A 178 5.22 -2.75 -1.81
C ALA A 178 4.64 -1.34 -1.90
N SER A 179 4.18 -0.81 -0.76
CA SER A 179 3.60 0.54 -0.63
C SER A 179 4.01 1.23 0.67
N GLY A 180 3.93 2.54 0.70
CA GLY A 180 4.15 3.37 1.90
C GLY A 180 5.47 3.08 2.60
N LYS A 181 5.45 3.01 3.94
CA LYS A 181 6.64 2.67 4.75
C LYS A 181 7.23 1.32 4.37
N ALA A 182 6.38 0.30 4.14
CA ALA A 182 6.84 -1.04 3.78
C ALA A 182 7.68 -1.05 2.49
N TYR A 183 7.43 -0.12 1.56
CA TYR A 183 8.30 0.09 0.40
C TYR A 183 9.70 0.58 0.81
N ASN A 184 9.79 1.55 1.71
CA ASN A 184 11.10 2.03 2.19
C ASN A 184 11.87 0.95 2.95
N ASP A 185 11.18 0.21 3.83
CA ASP A 185 11.77 -0.90 4.57
C ASP A 185 12.26 -2.03 3.65
N MET A 186 11.52 -2.31 2.59
CA MET A 186 11.92 -3.28 1.57
C MET A 186 13.17 -2.79 0.80
N ARG A 187 13.22 -1.51 0.42
CA ARG A 187 14.41 -0.93 -0.19
C ARG A 187 15.63 -1.02 0.73
N GLN A 188 15.44 -0.73 2.03
CA GLN A 188 16.51 -0.90 3.03
C GLN A 188 16.91 -2.37 3.18
N ALA A 189 15.95 -3.30 3.18
CA ALA A 189 16.23 -4.72 3.24
C ALA A 189 17.11 -5.22 2.07
N LEU A 190 16.87 -4.71 0.86
CA LEU A 190 17.71 -5.01 -0.30
C LEU A 190 19.15 -4.49 -0.08
N VAL A 191 19.31 -3.27 0.41
CA VAL A 191 20.63 -2.71 0.76
C VAL A 191 21.32 -3.54 1.84
N ASP A 192 20.60 -3.91 2.89
CA ASP A 192 21.11 -4.72 4.00
C ASP A 192 21.58 -6.11 3.54
N LEU A 193 20.92 -6.68 2.54
CA LEU A 193 21.34 -7.93 1.88
C LEU A 193 22.49 -7.75 0.88
N GLY A 194 22.88 -6.52 0.58
CA GLY A 194 23.89 -6.21 -0.43
C GLY A 194 23.37 -6.39 -1.87
N LEU A 195 22.07 -6.17 -2.07
CA LEU A 195 21.38 -6.25 -3.36
C LEU A 195 21.07 -4.82 -3.86
N ASP A 196 22.00 -4.20 -4.54
CA ASP A 196 21.75 -2.94 -5.24
C ASP A 196 20.86 -3.15 -6.49
N ASP A 197 20.44 -2.07 -7.11
CA ASP A 197 19.52 -2.11 -8.24
C ASP A 197 20.07 -2.92 -9.43
N ASP A 198 21.37 -2.85 -9.70
CA ASP A 198 22.00 -3.58 -10.80
C ASP A 198 22.11 -5.08 -10.49
N THR A 199 22.40 -5.41 -9.24
CA THR A 199 22.35 -6.79 -8.76
C THR A 199 20.92 -7.33 -8.85
N CYS A 200 19.91 -6.56 -8.43
CA CYS A 200 18.52 -6.96 -8.57
C CYS A 200 18.16 -7.26 -10.03
N ARG A 201 18.51 -6.38 -10.97
CA ARG A 201 18.29 -6.61 -12.42
C ARG A 201 19.00 -7.85 -12.92
N SER A 202 20.24 -8.09 -12.49
CA SER A 202 21.03 -9.26 -12.89
C SER A 202 20.47 -10.58 -12.37
N LEU A 203 19.81 -10.56 -11.21
CA LEU A 203 19.17 -11.72 -10.59
C LEU A 203 17.75 -11.95 -11.09
N GLY A 204 17.20 -11.04 -11.89
CA GLY A 204 15.82 -11.09 -12.35
C GLY A 204 14.81 -10.73 -11.27
N ILE A 205 15.12 -9.71 -10.48
CA ILE A 205 14.23 -9.16 -9.46
C ILE A 205 13.56 -7.91 -10.02
N ARG A 206 12.23 -7.90 -10.08
CA ARG A 206 11.40 -6.74 -10.42
C ARG A 206 10.81 -6.15 -9.16
N VAL A 207 10.95 -4.84 -8.96
CA VAL A 207 10.38 -4.13 -7.81
C VAL A 207 9.30 -3.19 -8.28
N HIS A 208 8.10 -3.35 -7.76
CA HIS A 208 6.92 -2.56 -8.06
C HIS A 208 6.49 -1.72 -6.87
N LYS A 209 6.32 -0.42 -7.09
CA LYS A 209 5.81 0.51 -6.08
C LYS A 209 4.33 0.78 -6.32
N VAL A 210 3.53 0.63 -5.27
CA VAL A 210 2.10 0.92 -5.28
C VAL A 210 1.85 2.19 -4.47
N ASN A 211 1.43 3.25 -5.16
CA ASN A 211 1.05 4.51 -4.54
C ASN A 211 -0.45 4.58 -4.26
N VAL A 212 -1.27 3.92 -5.07
CA VAL A 212 -2.72 3.75 -4.81
C VAL A 212 -2.96 2.28 -4.50
N VAL A 213 -3.21 1.98 -3.24
CA VAL A 213 -3.31 0.61 -2.74
C VAL A 213 -4.68 -0.01 -2.97
N TRP A 214 -5.71 0.80 -3.15
CA TRP A 214 -7.06 0.38 -3.51
C TRP A 214 -7.76 1.48 -4.33
N PRO A 215 -8.47 1.14 -5.42
CA PRO A 215 -8.38 -0.14 -6.12
C PRO A 215 -7.03 -0.32 -6.82
N LEU A 216 -6.56 -1.55 -6.90
CA LEU A 216 -5.33 -1.88 -7.62
C LEU A 216 -5.64 -1.89 -9.12
N GLU A 217 -4.93 -1.08 -9.91
CA GLU A 217 -5.19 -0.95 -11.34
C GLU A 217 -4.77 -2.23 -12.07
N ALA A 218 -5.72 -2.86 -12.74
CA ALA A 218 -5.59 -4.20 -13.28
C ALA A 218 -4.54 -4.33 -14.38
N THR A 219 -4.47 -3.37 -15.33
CA THR A 219 -3.52 -3.42 -16.45
C THR A 219 -2.08 -3.32 -15.96
N ILE A 220 -1.78 -2.32 -15.12
CA ILE A 220 -0.46 -2.14 -14.50
C ILE A 220 -0.07 -3.38 -13.70
N THR A 221 -1.03 -3.95 -12.95
CA THR A 221 -0.82 -5.14 -12.13
C THR A 221 -0.47 -6.37 -12.95
N ARG A 222 -1.18 -6.59 -14.07
CA ARG A 222 -0.89 -7.70 -15.00
C ARG A 222 0.47 -7.51 -15.68
N ASP A 223 0.77 -6.31 -16.14
CA ASP A 223 2.07 -5.98 -16.76
C ASP A 223 3.21 -6.23 -15.77
N PHE A 224 3.04 -5.85 -14.50
CA PHE A 224 4.00 -6.16 -13.45
C PHE A 224 4.18 -7.67 -13.26
N ALA A 225 3.08 -8.45 -13.23
CA ALA A 225 3.12 -9.87 -12.94
C ALA A 225 3.62 -10.73 -14.10
N GLN A 226 3.59 -10.20 -15.32
CA GLN A 226 3.92 -10.96 -16.53
C GLN A 226 5.36 -11.49 -16.53
N GLY A 227 5.50 -12.80 -16.73
CA GLY A 227 6.80 -13.50 -16.81
C GLY A 227 7.42 -13.83 -15.45
N LEU A 228 6.84 -13.38 -14.35
CA LEU A 228 7.33 -13.71 -13.00
C LEU A 228 6.94 -15.14 -12.60
N GLN A 229 7.82 -15.81 -11.89
CA GLN A 229 7.57 -17.11 -11.27
C GLN A 229 6.94 -16.97 -9.88
N GLU A 230 7.37 -15.92 -9.15
CA GLU A 230 6.90 -15.66 -7.80
C GLU A 230 6.83 -14.16 -7.54
N ILE A 231 5.85 -13.76 -6.72
CA ILE A 231 5.68 -12.39 -6.25
C ILE A 231 5.61 -12.38 -4.72
N LEU A 232 6.45 -11.59 -4.09
CA LEU A 232 6.40 -11.27 -2.66
C LEU A 232 5.69 -9.93 -2.45
N VAL A 233 4.56 -9.97 -1.73
CA VAL A 233 3.82 -8.77 -1.35
C VAL A 233 4.30 -8.29 0.01
N VAL A 234 4.90 -7.10 0.04
CA VAL A 234 5.41 -6.47 1.27
C VAL A 234 4.48 -5.34 1.67
N GLU A 235 3.55 -5.64 2.56
CA GLU A 235 2.59 -4.68 3.10
C GLU A 235 2.42 -4.86 4.62
N GLU A 236 2.17 -3.78 5.31
CA GLU A 236 1.95 -3.80 6.75
C GLU A 236 0.53 -4.21 7.12
N LYS A 237 0.37 -4.74 8.33
CA LYS A 237 -0.93 -5.18 8.87
C LYS A 237 -1.59 -6.24 7.98
N ARG A 238 -2.91 -6.17 7.82
CA ARG A 238 -3.68 -7.14 7.03
C ARG A 238 -3.60 -6.83 5.55
N GLN A 239 -3.85 -7.83 4.76
CA GLN A 239 -3.72 -7.79 3.30
C GLN A 239 -4.69 -6.78 2.67
N VAL A 240 -4.17 -5.94 1.80
CA VAL A 240 -4.94 -5.07 0.90
C VAL A 240 -4.49 -5.30 -0.54
N ILE A 241 -3.18 -5.25 -0.79
CA ILE A 241 -2.60 -5.50 -2.11
C ILE A 241 -2.65 -6.99 -2.44
N GLU A 242 -2.27 -7.86 -1.50
CA GLU A 242 -2.17 -9.31 -1.70
C GLU A 242 -3.50 -9.92 -2.17
N TYR A 243 -4.64 -9.51 -1.58
CA TYR A 243 -5.95 -10.02 -1.99
C TYR A 243 -6.31 -9.60 -3.40
N GLN A 244 -6.11 -8.33 -3.76
CA GLN A 244 -6.43 -7.81 -5.07
C GLN A 244 -5.52 -8.44 -6.14
N LEU A 245 -4.23 -8.62 -5.84
CA LEU A 245 -3.28 -9.27 -6.73
C LEU A 245 -3.66 -10.73 -6.98
N LYS A 246 -4.01 -11.48 -5.93
CA LYS A 246 -4.46 -12.87 -6.06
C LYS A 246 -5.76 -12.97 -6.86
N GLU A 247 -6.73 -12.09 -6.63
CA GLU A 247 -7.98 -12.03 -7.38
C GLU A 247 -7.72 -11.78 -8.87
N GLU A 248 -6.88 -10.79 -9.20
CA GLU A 248 -6.56 -10.41 -10.58
C GLU A 248 -5.86 -11.54 -11.35
N LEU A 249 -5.01 -12.33 -10.67
CA LEU A 249 -4.22 -13.38 -11.30
C LEU A 249 -4.85 -14.77 -11.21
N TYR A 250 -5.93 -14.94 -10.45
CA TYR A 250 -6.49 -16.28 -10.15
C TYR A 250 -6.84 -17.08 -11.41
N ASN A 251 -7.42 -16.42 -12.41
CA ASN A 251 -7.85 -17.04 -13.67
C ASN A 251 -6.74 -17.17 -14.72
N TRP A 252 -5.53 -16.76 -14.42
CA TRP A 252 -4.40 -17.02 -15.32
C TRP A 252 -4.13 -18.51 -15.40
N ARG A 253 -3.68 -18.97 -16.58
CA ARG A 253 -3.26 -20.37 -16.75
C ARG A 253 -2.16 -20.72 -15.75
N ALA A 254 -2.19 -21.93 -15.20
CA ALA A 254 -1.28 -22.35 -14.15
C ALA A 254 0.22 -22.30 -14.56
N ASP A 255 0.51 -22.46 -15.87
CA ASP A 255 1.87 -22.45 -16.41
C ASP A 255 2.49 -21.04 -16.54
N VAL A 256 1.68 -19.98 -16.43
CA VAL A 256 2.13 -18.58 -16.51
C VAL A 256 1.80 -17.75 -15.27
N ARG A 257 0.97 -18.28 -14.37
CA ARG A 257 0.55 -17.63 -13.14
C ARG A 257 1.66 -17.67 -12.09
N PRO A 258 2.16 -16.53 -11.62
CA PRO A 258 3.15 -16.52 -10.55
C PRO A 258 2.57 -17.04 -9.24
N ASN A 259 3.42 -17.63 -8.40
CA ASN A 259 3.07 -17.87 -7.00
C ASN A 259 3.08 -16.54 -6.23
N VAL A 260 2.00 -16.22 -5.51
CA VAL A 260 1.87 -14.96 -4.77
C VAL A 260 1.91 -15.25 -3.27
N LEU A 261 2.94 -14.73 -2.62
CA LEU A 261 3.18 -14.84 -1.19
C LEU A 261 3.20 -13.45 -0.54
N GLY A 262 2.80 -13.38 0.71
CA GLY A 262 2.81 -12.14 1.49
C GLY A 262 2.85 -12.46 2.97
N LYS A 263 1.69 -12.54 3.62
CA LYS A 263 1.63 -12.82 5.06
C LYS A 263 2.07 -14.23 5.40
N PHE A 264 1.67 -15.21 4.59
CA PHE A 264 1.97 -16.61 4.84
C PHE A 264 3.06 -17.14 3.93
N ASP A 265 3.84 -18.06 4.46
CA ASP A 265 4.78 -18.87 3.70
C ASP A 265 4.06 -20.08 3.09
N GLU A 266 4.71 -20.72 2.15
CA GLU A 266 4.22 -21.97 1.59
C GLU A 266 4.25 -23.09 2.63
N VAL A 267 3.21 -23.92 2.60
CA VAL A 267 3.19 -25.19 3.32
C VAL A 267 3.62 -26.28 2.34
N PRO A 268 4.54 -27.19 2.72
CA PRO A 268 4.93 -28.32 1.85
C PRO A 268 3.71 -29.12 1.41
N GLY A 269 3.55 -29.26 0.08
CA GLY A 269 2.44 -29.99 -0.52
C GLY A 269 1.10 -29.24 -0.61
N ASP A 270 1.03 -28.04 -0.06
CA ASP A 270 -0.16 -27.19 -0.14
C ASP A 270 0.27 -25.74 -0.39
N ASN A 271 -0.14 -25.18 -1.53
CA ASN A 271 0.13 -23.79 -1.90
C ASN A 271 -1.01 -22.86 -1.50
N SER A 272 -1.96 -23.31 -0.70
CA SER A 272 -3.14 -22.52 -0.35
C SER A 272 -2.78 -21.25 0.41
N GLY A 273 -1.88 -21.31 1.39
CA GLY A 273 -1.32 -20.15 2.09
C GLY A 273 -2.33 -19.10 2.54
N GLY A 274 -3.59 -19.45 2.71
CA GLY A 274 -4.65 -18.53 3.10
C GLY A 274 -4.68 -18.31 4.62
N GLU A 275 -5.07 -17.08 5.02
CA GLU A 275 -5.10 -16.67 6.43
C GLU A 275 -5.90 -17.65 7.32
N TRP A 276 -7.02 -18.12 6.81
CA TRP A 276 -7.96 -18.93 7.57
C TRP A 276 -7.75 -20.43 7.44
N SER A 277 -6.83 -20.89 6.60
CA SER A 277 -6.51 -22.30 6.43
C SER A 277 -5.53 -22.86 7.47
N MET A 278 -4.93 -21.99 8.27
CA MET A 278 -3.91 -22.36 9.26
C MET A 278 -4.49 -22.44 10.67
N PRO A 279 -4.42 -23.59 11.36
CA PRO A 279 -4.91 -23.71 12.75
C PRO A 279 -4.08 -22.87 13.73
N ASN A 280 -2.80 -22.64 13.43
CA ASN A 280 -1.91 -21.76 14.19
C ASN A 280 -1.06 -20.92 13.22
N PRO A 281 -1.59 -19.76 12.74
CA PRO A 281 -0.92 -18.95 11.74
C PRO A 281 0.44 -18.43 12.21
N SER A 282 0.66 -18.26 13.53
CA SER A 282 1.92 -17.73 14.05
C SER A 282 3.15 -18.58 13.70
N GLN A 283 2.97 -19.82 13.35
CA GLN A 283 4.04 -20.73 12.94
C GLN A 283 4.39 -20.63 11.46
N ASN A 284 3.55 -19.97 10.66
CA ASN A 284 3.73 -19.89 9.21
C ASN A 284 3.76 -18.44 8.67
N TRP A 285 3.98 -17.44 9.53
CA TRP A 285 4.14 -16.08 9.05
C TRP A 285 5.44 -15.93 8.25
N LEU A 286 5.31 -15.48 7.01
CA LEU A 286 6.43 -14.96 6.23
C LEU A 286 6.64 -13.47 6.56
N LEU A 287 5.57 -12.67 6.44
CA LEU A 287 5.53 -11.27 6.82
C LEU A 287 4.33 -11.04 7.76
N ARG A 288 4.58 -11.07 9.06
CA ARG A 288 3.53 -11.01 10.10
C ARG A 288 2.55 -9.85 9.94
N PRO A 289 1.24 -10.02 10.28
CA PRO A 289 0.26 -8.92 10.24
C PRO A 289 0.20 -8.10 11.53
N LYS A 290 0.83 -8.55 12.60
CA LYS A 290 0.88 -7.85 13.89
C LYS A 290 2.10 -6.94 13.98
N ALA A 291 2.01 -5.88 14.78
CA ALA A 291 3.02 -4.83 14.91
C ALA A 291 3.37 -4.21 13.54
N ASP A 292 4.53 -3.62 13.41
CA ASP A 292 5.11 -3.14 12.16
C ASP A 292 5.98 -4.21 11.48
N LEU A 293 6.29 -3.98 10.23
CA LEU A 293 7.39 -4.65 9.55
C LEU A 293 8.68 -3.86 9.76
N THR A 294 9.79 -4.59 9.73
CA THR A 294 11.13 -4.00 9.81
C THR A 294 11.97 -4.45 8.61
N PRO A 295 13.01 -3.69 8.21
CA PRO A 295 13.93 -4.13 7.18
C PRO A 295 14.52 -5.52 7.43
N ALA A 296 14.80 -5.86 8.70
CA ALA A 296 15.33 -7.16 9.10
C ALA A 296 14.38 -8.32 8.79
N LEU A 297 13.09 -8.17 9.10
CA LEU A 297 12.06 -9.18 8.79
C LEU A 297 11.91 -9.36 7.29
N ILE A 298 11.87 -8.26 6.56
CA ILE A 298 11.72 -8.26 5.09
C ILE A 298 12.97 -8.88 4.44
N ALA A 299 14.18 -8.56 4.94
CA ALA A 299 15.44 -9.14 4.43
C ALA A 299 15.45 -10.66 4.58
N LYS A 300 15.02 -11.19 5.73
CA LYS A 300 14.90 -12.64 5.97
C LYS A 300 13.93 -13.28 4.97
N ALA A 301 12.77 -12.66 4.74
CA ALA A 301 11.78 -13.16 3.78
C ALA A 301 12.34 -13.15 2.35
N ILE A 302 12.93 -12.04 1.89
CA ILE A 302 13.53 -11.93 0.56
C ILE A 302 14.63 -12.98 0.36
N ALA A 303 15.57 -13.10 1.30
CA ALA A 303 16.65 -14.07 1.21
C ALA A 303 16.13 -15.51 1.16
N LYS A 304 15.13 -15.84 1.98
CA LYS A 304 14.47 -17.16 1.95
C LYS A 304 13.91 -17.48 0.57
N ARG A 305 13.20 -16.52 -0.04
CA ARG A 305 12.59 -16.72 -1.36
C ARG A 305 13.62 -16.80 -2.48
N LEU A 306 14.64 -15.95 -2.47
CA LEU A 306 15.72 -15.98 -3.47
C LEU A 306 16.53 -17.28 -3.43
N LYS A 307 16.81 -17.81 -2.24
CA LYS A 307 17.46 -19.13 -2.09
C LYS A 307 16.61 -20.22 -2.70
N LYS A 308 15.31 -20.23 -2.46
CA LYS A 308 14.39 -21.21 -3.04
C LYS A 308 14.34 -21.12 -4.57
N LEU A 309 14.34 -19.91 -5.12
CA LEU A 309 14.35 -19.68 -6.57
C LEU A 309 15.70 -20.02 -7.24
N GLY A 310 16.74 -20.26 -6.45
CA GLY A 310 18.08 -20.60 -6.95
C GLY A 310 18.80 -19.40 -7.53
N VAL A 311 19.41 -18.59 -6.66
CA VAL A 311 20.36 -17.54 -7.06
C VAL A 311 21.79 -18.08 -7.01
N PRO A 312 22.79 -17.42 -7.68
CA PRO A 312 24.18 -17.85 -7.68
C PRO A 312 24.74 -17.99 -6.25
N GLU A 313 25.58 -18.99 -6.03
CA GLU A 313 26.13 -19.34 -4.71
C GLU A 313 26.84 -18.15 -4.01
N HIS A 314 27.60 -17.36 -4.77
CA HIS A 314 28.27 -16.18 -4.20
C HIS A 314 27.28 -15.12 -3.69
N VAL A 315 26.06 -15.05 -4.25
CA VAL A 315 24.99 -14.18 -3.75
C VAL A 315 24.40 -14.76 -2.47
N VAL A 316 24.18 -16.08 -2.42
CA VAL A 316 23.72 -16.78 -1.20
C VAL A 316 24.68 -16.52 -0.06
N GLN A 317 25.98 -16.75 -0.25
CA GLN A 317 27.03 -16.54 0.76
C GLN A 317 27.05 -15.07 1.25
N ARG A 318 26.92 -14.11 0.34
CA ARG A 318 26.84 -12.68 0.71
C ARG A 318 25.61 -12.39 1.55
N MET A 319 24.44 -12.87 1.12
CA MET A 319 23.19 -12.68 1.88
C MET A 319 23.29 -13.33 3.27
N ASP A 320 23.85 -14.54 3.39
CA ASP A 320 24.00 -15.24 4.65
C ASP A 320 24.94 -14.51 5.61
N ALA A 321 26.07 -14.01 5.11
CA ALA A 321 26.96 -13.19 5.92
C ALA A 321 26.27 -11.91 6.45
N ARG A 322 25.44 -11.25 5.61
CA ARG A 322 24.67 -10.08 6.01
C ARG A 322 23.56 -10.41 7.01
N LEU A 323 22.82 -11.50 6.78
CA LEU A 323 21.80 -11.97 7.73
C LEU A 323 22.39 -12.32 9.09
N ALA A 324 23.57 -12.93 9.15
CA ALA A 324 24.25 -13.22 10.40
C ALA A 324 24.52 -11.94 11.24
N ILE A 325 24.86 -10.82 10.57
CA ILE A 325 25.03 -9.52 11.25
C ILE A 325 23.69 -9.01 11.79
N ILE A 326 22.63 -9.09 11.00
CA ILE A 326 21.28 -8.68 11.42
C ILE A 326 20.84 -9.48 12.64
N GLU A 327 20.97 -10.81 12.59
CA GLU A 327 20.59 -11.70 13.67
C GLU A 327 21.43 -11.51 14.95
N ALA A 328 22.72 -11.21 14.81
CA ALA A 328 23.56 -10.87 15.94
C ALA A 328 23.10 -9.57 16.63
N ARG A 329 22.71 -8.56 15.87
CA ARG A 329 22.16 -7.31 16.41
C ARG A 329 20.80 -7.52 17.08
N GLU A 330 19.91 -8.31 16.49
CA GLU A 330 18.61 -8.63 17.09
C GLU A 330 18.78 -9.38 18.43
N ARG A 331 19.73 -10.34 18.51
CA ARG A 331 20.05 -11.03 19.77
C ARG A 331 20.57 -10.05 20.83
N ALA A 332 21.52 -9.19 20.47
CA ALA A 332 22.06 -8.19 21.40
C ALA A 332 20.97 -7.24 21.92
N LEU A 333 20.04 -6.81 21.06
CA LEU A 333 18.89 -5.99 21.48
C LEU A 333 17.94 -6.75 22.40
N ALA A 334 17.66 -8.03 22.13
CA ALA A 334 16.79 -8.86 22.97
C ALA A 334 17.39 -9.14 24.35
N GLU A 335 18.73 -9.19 24.45
CA GLU A 335 19.47 -9.38 25.71
C GLU A 335 19.61 -8.07 26.50
N THR A 336 19.39 -6.92 25.86
CA THR A 336 19.46 -5.62 26.54
C THR A 336 18.22 -5.44 27.41
N GLN A 337 18.38 -5.40 28.72
CA GLN A 337 17.30 -5.02 29.63
C GLN A 337 16.99 -3.55 29.43
N MET A 338 15.80 -3.26 28.88
CA MET A 338 15.28 -1.90 28.83
C MET A 338 14.97 -1.45 30.25
N ASP A 339 15.49 -0.29 30.66
CA ASP A 339 15.12 0.34 31.92
C ASP A 339 13.64 0.75 31.84
N PRO A 340 12.75 0.15 32.67
CA PRO A 340 11.33 0.48 32.64
C PRO A 340 11.06 1.96 32.96
N SER A 341 12.00 2.64 33.61
CA SER A 341 11.86 4.08 33.93
C SER A 341 11.94 4.99 32.70
N GLY A 342 12.42 4.47 31.56
CA GLY A 342 12.44 5.18 30.28
C GLY A 342 11.14 5.10 29.46
N ASP A 343 10.25 4.20 29.83
CA ASP A 343 8.97 4.05 29.15
C ASP A 343 8.00 5.18 29.53
N ARG A 344 7.62 5.99 28.54
CA ARG A 344 6.53 6.94 28.73
C ARG A 344 5.21 6.20 28.72
N THR A 345 4.53 6.16 29.86
CA THR A 345 3.13 5.76 29.90
C THR A 345 2.34 6.73 29.02
N PRO A 346 1.57 6.24 28.03
CA PRO A 346 0.70 7.12 27.22
C PRO A 346 -0.28 7.83 28.14
N TRP A 347 -0.30 9.15 28.14
CA TRP A 347 -1.24 9.96 28.87
C TRP A 347 -2.26 10.56 27.91
N PHE A 348 -3.51 10.33 28.21
CA PHE A 348 -4.59 11.07 27.56
C PHE A 348 -4.77 12.41 28.31
N CYS A 349 -4.59 13.52 27.58
CA CYS A 349 -4.79 14.83 28.16
C CYS A 349 -6.27 15.03 28.56
N SER A 350 -6.53 15.62 29.72
CA SER A 350 -7.89 15.98 30.11
C SER A 350 -8.53 16.88 29.04
N GLY A 351 -9.73 16.51 28.61
CA GLY A 351 -10.44 17.19 27.51
C GLY A 351 -10.03 16.76 26.12
N CYS A 352 -9.20 15.70 25.97
CA CYS A 352 -8.90 15.12 24.67
C CYS A 352 -10.16 14.52 24.05
N PRO A 353 -10.55 14.90 22.80
CA PRO A 353 -11.77 14.36 22.16
C PRO A 353 -11.67 12.87 21.82
N HIS A 354 -10.52 12.26 22.06
CA HIS A 354 -10.28 10.83 21.84
C HIS A 354 -10.40 9.97 23.12
N ASN A 355 -10.79 10.58 24.24
CA ASN A 355 -11.11 9.88 25.48
C ASN A 355 -12.54 9.39 25.50
#